data_4c2380d76b1753e3d87dbf19479db3fa
#
_entry.id   4c2380d76b1753e3d87dbf19479db3fa
#
_cell.length_a   1.000
_cell.length_b   1.000
_cell.length_c   1.000
_cell.angle_alpha   90.00
_cell.angle_beta   90.00
_cell.angle_gamma   90.00
#
_symmetry.space_group_name_H-M   'P 1'
#
loop_
_entity.id
_entity.type
_entity.pdbx_description
1 polymer ?
#
loop_
_entity_poly.entity_id
_entity_poly.type
_entity_poly.pdbx_seq_one_letter_code
_entity_poly.pdbx_strand_id
1 'polypeptide(L)'
;LFKKKSAGIPFKTLELEEWSRVITRIDICCAEAEKIGIKMLIDAEESWLQPAIDEIAESLMEKYNQKEPIIYTTLQMYRKDRLLYLKAIYEKATNGGFKVGIKLVRGAYIEKENLRAYRLGNPSPICDSKKLTDKNFNNGIDFILSKLETVSLFIGSHNEESVLKVINWMTLNKVPKDHPY
;
A
#
# COMPACT_ATOMS: atom_id res chain seq x y z
N LEU A 1 -13.67 -4.44 -14.38
CA LEU A 1 -12.48 -3.80 -14.93
C LEU A 1 -11.23 -4.18 -14.13
N PHE A 2 -11.13 -3.90 -12.83
CA PHE A 2 -9.96 -4.18 -12.00
C PHE A 2 -9.44 -5.62 -12.13
N LYS A 3 -10.32 -6.63 -12.06
CA LYS A 3 -9.94 -8.04 -12.22
C LYS A 3 -9.31 -8.34 -13.58
N LYS A 4 -9.82 -7.74 -14.66
CA LYS A 4 -9.24 -7.87 -16.01
C LYS A 4 -7.87 -7.20 -16.07
N LYS A 5 -7.78 -5.97 -15.58
CA LYS A 5 -6.53 -5.19 -15.53
C LYS A 5 -5.45 -5.95 -14.75
N SER A 6 -5.78 -6.43 -13.56
CA SER A 6 -4.86 -7.22 -12.71
C SER A 6 -4.41 -8.53 -13.35
N ALA A 7 -5.23 -9.13 -14.21
CA ALA A 7 -4.91 -10.35 -14.93
C ALA A 7 -4.21 -10.12 -16.28
N GLY A 8 -3.91 -8.87 -16.65
CA GLY A 8 -3.34 -8.51 -17.94
C GLY A 8 -4.25 -8.78 -19.14
N ILE A 9 -5.57 -8.90 -18.90
CA ILE A 9 -6.55 -9.18 -19.96
C ILE A 9 -6.88 -7.86 -20.67
N PRO A 10 -6.71 -7.79 -22.03
CA PRO A 10 -7.01 -6.58 -22.78
C PRO A 10 -8.46 -6.12 -22.60
N PHE A 11 -8.65 -4.82 -22.49
CA PHE A 11 -9.97 -4.19 -22.48
C PHE A 11 -10.55 -4.08 -23.89
N LYS A 12 -11.87 -4.23 -24.02
CA LYS A 12 -12.64 -3.82 -25.19
C LYS A 12 -12.77 -2.29 -25.20
N THR A 13 -13.15 -1.72 -26.34
CA THR A 13 -13.28 -0.25 -26.50
C THR A 13 -14.10 0.42 -25.42
N LEU A 14 -15.31 -0.07 -25.12
CA LEU A 14 -16.16 0.48 -24.06
C LEU A 14 -15.54 0.32 -22.66
N GLU A 15 -14.83 -0.77 -22.40
CA GLU A 15 -14.14 -1.01 -21.13
C GLU A 15 -12.94 -0.06 -20.95
N LEU A 16 -12.25 0.30 -22.04
CA LEU A 16 -11.18 1.31 -22.03
C LEU A 16 -11.73 2.70 -21.66
N GLU A 17 -12.84 3.09 -22.26
CA GLU A 17 -13.51 4.35 -21.94
C GLU A 17 -13.95 4.40 -20.47
N GLU A 18 -14.51 3.30 -19.97
CA GLU A 18 -14.94 3.19 -18.59
C GLU A 18 -13.74 3.21 -17.63
N TRP A 19 -12.64 2.52 -17.97
CA TRP A 19 -11.39 2.56 -17.21
C TRP A 19 -10.81 3.97 -17.16
N SER A 20 -10.78 4.67 -18.28
CA SER A 20 -10.35 6.06 -18.35
C SER A 20 -11.17 6.96 -17.42
N ARG A 21 -12.51 6.78 -17.39
CA ARG A 21 -13.38 7.51 -16.45
C ARG A 21 -13.07 7.20 -14.97
N VAL A 22 -12.72 5.95 -14.66
CA VAL A 22 -12.29 5.57 -13.29
C VAL A 22 -11.03 6.32 -12.91
N ILE A 23 -9.99 6.25 -13.75
CA ILE A 23 -8.72 6.94 -13.52
C ILE A 23 -8.92 8.45 -13.36
N THR A 24 -9.68 9.08 -14.25
CA THR A 24 -9.97 10.51 -14.20
C THR A 24 -10.63 10.93 -12.87
N ARG A 25 -11.61 10.15 -12.36
CA ARG A 25 -12.27 10.47 -11.09
C ARG A 25 -11.32 10.36 -9.89
N ILE A 26 -10.49 9.33 -9.87
CA ILE A 26 -9.48 9.18 -8.82
C ILE A 26 -8.47 10.32 -8.88
N ASP A 27 -8.00 10.65 -10.07
CA ASP A 27 -7.04 11.74 -10.32
C ASP A 27 -7.57 13.10 -9.84
N ILE A 28 -8.85 13.41 -10.11
CA ILE A 28 -9.52 14.64 -9.61
C ILE A 28 -9.50 14.69 -8.08
N CYS A 29 -9.82 13.58 -7.42
CA CYS A 29 -9.78 13.52 -5.95
C CYS A 29 -8.36 13.73 -5.41
N CYS A 30 -7.35 13.13 -6.06
CA CYS A 30 -5.95 13.26 -5.68
C CYS A 30 -5.44 14.70 -5.89
N ALA A 31 -5.83 15.35 -6.99
CA ALA A 31 -5.47 16.74 -7.27
C ALA A 31 -6.04 17.69 -6.21
N GLU A 32 -7.29 17.50 -5.81
CA GLU A 32 -7.87 18.32 -4.74
C GLU A 32 -7.23 18.03 -3.37
N ALA A 33 -6.91 16.76 -3.08
CA ALA A 33 -6.20 16.39 -1.85
C ALA A 33 -4.82 17.06 -1.77
N GLU A 34 -4.05 17.05 -2.85
CA GLU A 34 -2.75 17.71 -2.94
C GLU A 34 -2.87 19.22 -2.76
N LYS A 35 -3.81 19.86 -3.46
CA LYS A 35 -4.06 21.29 -3.40
C LYS A 35 -4.36 21.81 -1.99
N ILE A 36 -5.11 21.06 -1.20
CA ILE A 36 -5.51 21.44 0.17
C ILE A 36 -4.63 20.79 1.26
N GLY A 37 -3.63 19.99 0.89
CA GLY A 37 -2.69 19.36 1.81
C GLY A 37 -3.30 18.23 2.67
N ILE A 38 -4.39 17.61 2.21
CA ILE A 38 -5.04 16.49 2.92
C ILE A 38 -4.51 15.17 2.39
N LYS A 39 -4.07 14.28 3.30
CA LYS A 39 -3.61 12.93 2.94
C LYS A 39 -4.78 12.06 2.49
N MET A 40 -4.61 11.38 1.35
CA MET A 40 -5.56 10.41 0.81
C MET A 40 -4.99 9.01 0.85
N LEU A 41 -5.75 8.08 1.41
CA LEU A 41 -5.37 6.68 1.56
C LEU A 41 -6.19 5.82 0.59
N ILE A 42 -5.50 5.06 -0.26
CA ILE A 42 -6.09 4.08 -1.17
C ILE A 42 -6.06 2.73 -0.46
N ASP A 43 -7.24 2.17 -0.18
CA ASP A 43 -7.34 0.89 0.51
C ASP A 43 -6.99 -0.28 -0.41
N ALA A 44 -6.43 -1.32 0.19
CA ALA A 44 -6.12 -2.57 -0.49
C ALA A 44 -7.35 -3.50 -0.53
N GLU A 45 -7.39 -4.31 -1.56
CA GLU A 45 -8.44 -5.29 -1.80
C GLU A 45 -7.86 -6.71 -1.94
N GLU A 46 -8.67 -7.65 -2.45
CA GLU A 46 -8.23 -9.02 -2.66
C GLU A 46 -7.06 -9.10 -3.67
N SER A 47 -6.22 -10.12 -3.50
CA SER A 47 -4.98 -10.29 -4.28
C SER A 47 -5.15 -10.26 -5.80
N TRP A 48 -6.32 -10.64 -6.30
CA TRP A 48 -6.63 -10.63 -7.74
C TRP A 48 -7.14 -9.28 -8.27
N LEU A 49 -7.38 -8.31 -7.38
CA LEU A 49 -7.68 -6.92 -7.74
C LEU A 49 -6.48 -6.01 -7.49
N GLN A 50 -5.64 -6.40 -6.54
CA GLN A 50 -4.56 -5.59 -6.01
C GLN A 50 -3.54 -5.10 -7.06
N PRO A 51 -3.11 -5.88 -8.07
CA PRO A 51 -2.16 -5.38 -9.06
C PRO A 51 -2.63 -4.13 -9.81
N ALA A 52 -3.93 -4.03 -10.12
CA ALA A 52 -4.48 -2.83 -10.74
C ALA A 52 -4.54 -1.63 -9.77
N ILE A 53 -4.79 -1.90 -8.49
CA ILE A 53 -4.78 -0.88 -7.43
C ILE A 53 -3.36 -0.38 -7.19
N ASP A 54 -2.38 -1.30 -7.11
CA ASP A 54 -0.96 -0.97 -6.95
C ASP A 54 -0.48 -0.06 -8.10
N GLU A 55 -0.79 -0.41 -9.36
CA GLU A 55 -0.44 0.39 -10.55
C GLU A 55 -1.02 1.81 -10.49
N ILE A 56 -2.30 1.95 -10.11
CA ILE A 56 -2.95 3.26 -9.95
C ILE A 56 -2.27 4.05 -8.83
N ALA A 57 -2.10 3.45 -7.66
CA ALA A 57 -1.50 4.11 -6.51
C ALA A 57 -0.07 4.58 -6.79
N GLU A 58 0.75 3.74 -7.43
CA GLU A 58 2.11 4.10 -7.84
C GLU A 58 2.13 5.30 -8.79
N SER A 59 1.28 5.29 -9.83
CA SER A 59 1.17 6.38 -10.80
C SER A 59 0.74 7.69 -10.13
N LEU A 60 -0.19 7.62 -9.17
CA LEU A 60 -0.66 8.80 -8.43
C LEU A 60 0.40 9.31 -7.44
N MET A 61 1.15 8.43 -6.76
CA MET A 61 2.26 8.85 -5.91
C MET A 61 3.39 9.50 -6.74
N GLU A 62 3.73 8.93 -7.89
CA GLU A 62 4.70 9.52 -8.82
C GLU A 62 4.28 10.92 -9.27
N LYS A 63 2.99 11.17 -9.46
CA LYS A 63 2.44 12.45 -9.89
C LYS A 63 2.33 13.49 -8.75
N TYR A 64 1.82 13.09 -7.59
CA TYR A 64 1.40 14.00 -6.53
C TYR A 64 2.33 14.04 -5.30
N ASN A 65 3.15 13.02 -5.08
CA ASN A 65 4.04 12.95 -3.92
C ASN A 65 5.45 13.50 -4.21
N GLN A 66 5.56 14.58 -4.97
CA GLN A 66 6.87 15.14 -5.37
C GLN A 66 7.62 15.79 -4.20
N LYS A 67 6.92 16.41 -3.29
CA LYS A 67 7.50 17.09 -2.11
C LYS A 67 7.20 16.34 -0.83
N GLU A 68 5.92 16.04 -0.64
CA GLU A 68 5.39 15.38 0.56
C GLU A 68 4.50 14.20 0.16
N PRO A 69 4.38 13.17 1.00
CA PRO A 69 3.47 12.06 0.75
C PRO A 69 2.03 12.49 1.04
N ILE A 70 1.28 12.78 -0.01
CA ILE A 70 -0.16 13.09 0.02
C ILE A 70 -0.98 11.84 -0.25
N ILE A 71 -0.55 11.05 -1.24
CA ILE A 71 -1.22 9.81 -1.63
C ILE A 71 -0.53 8.63 -0.95
N TYR A 72 -1.34 7.77 -0.34
CA TYR A 72 -0.90 6.56 0.36
C TYR A 72 -1.54 5.34 -0.28
N THR A 73 -0.78 4.27 -0.43
CA THR A 73 -1.29 2.93 -0.72
C THR A 73 -1.32 2.07 0.54
N THR A 74 -2.21 1.08 0.57
CA THR A 74 -2.35 0.16 1.72
C THR A 74 -1.70 -1.18 1.41
N LEU A 75 -0.83 -1.64 2.30
CA LEU A 75 -0.21 -2.96 2.21
C LEU A 75 -0.79 -3.90 3.26
N GLN A 76 -1.38 -5.01 2.81
CA GLN A 76 -1.90 -6.08 3.67
C GLN A 76 -0.78 -7.07 3.97
N MET A 77 -0.14 -6.92 5.12
CA MET A 77 1.09 -7.64 5.49
C MET A 77 0.88 -9.13 5.82
N TYR A 78 -0.37 -9.61 5.83
CA TYR A 78 -0.65 -11.05 5.86
C TYR A 78 -0.28 -11.74 4.54
N ARG A 79 -0.08 -11.01 3.44
CA ARG A 79 0.40 -11.55 2.16
C ARG A 79 1.92 -11.70 2.17
N LYS A 80 2.38 -12.83 1.66
CA LYS A 80 3.80 -13.23 1.58
C LYS A 80 4.64 -12.27 0.72
N ASP A 81 4.03 -11.64 -0.27
CA ASP A 81 4.70 -10.79 -1.28
C ASP A 81 4.84 -9.31 -0.88
N ARG A 82 4.10 -8.81 0.13
CA ARG A 82 4.01 -7.36 0.37
C ARG A 82 5.28 -6.70 0.90
N LEU A 83 6.11 -7.42 1.63
CA LEU A 83 7.41 -6.87 2.06
C LEU A 83 8.36 -6.67 0.87
N LEU A 84 8.34 -7.59 -0.10
CA LEU A 84 9.12 -7.44 -1.32
C LEU A 84 8.61 -6.26 -2.17
N TYR A 85 7.29 -6.16 -2.32
CA TYR A 85 6.65 -5.03 -3.00
C TYR A 85 7.01 -3.68 -2.35
N LEU A 86 6.99 -3.60 -1.01
CA LEU A 86 7.39 -2.38 -0.27
C LEU A 86 8.81 -1.94 -0.62
N LYS A 87 9.73 -2.88 -0.74
CA LYS A 87 11.12 -2.59 -1.13
C LYS A 87 11.21 -2.13 -2.58
N ALA A 88 10.48 -2.77 -3.48
CA ALA A 88 10.48 -2.41 -4.90
C ALA A 88 9.92 -0.99 -5.14
N ILE A 89 8.82 -0.63 -4.47
CA ILE A 89 8.26 0.73 -4.61
C ILE A 89 9.17 1.79 -4.01
N TYR A 90 9.88 1.49 -2.90
CA TYR A 90 10.90 2.37 -2.35
C TYR A 90 12.03 2.63 -3.36
N GLU A 91 12.55 1.57 -4.00
CA GLU A 91 13.59 1.71 -5.02
C GLU A 91 13.11 2.53 -6.23
N LYS A 92 11.88 2.27 -6.69
CA LYS A 92 11.24 3.06 -7.76
C LYS A 92 11.13 4.54 -7.39
N ALA A 93 10.68 4.82 -6.16
CA ALA A 93 10.53 6.19 -5.68
C ALA A 93 11.88 6.91 -5.53
N THR A 94 12.88 6.22 -5.00
CA THR A 94 14.24 6.77 -4.87
C THR A 94 14.82 7.13 -6.22
N ASN A 95 14.65 6.26 -7.23
CA ASN A 95 15.12 6.51 -8.60
C ASN A 95 14.29 7.59 -9.33
N GLY A 96 12.99 7.65 -9.04
CA GLY A 96 12.05 8.62 -9.64
C GLY A 96 11.99 9.97 -8.92
N GLY A 97 12.59 10.10 -7.74
CA GLY A 97 12.64 11.34 -6.96
C GLY A 97 11.31 11.73 -6.31
N PHE A 98 10.40 10.78 -6.03
CA PHE A 98 9.13 11.06 -5.36
C PHE A 98 9.04 10.38 -3.99
N LYS A 99 8.03 10.76 -3.18
CA LYS A 99 7.78 10.20 -1.84
C LYS A 99 6.73 9.09 -1.89
N VAL A 100 6.83 8.13 -0.98
CA VAL A 100 5.89 7.00 -0.87
C VAL A 100 5.09 7.11 0.41
N GLY A 101 3.77 7.15 0.30
CA GLY A 101 2.86 7.02 1.44
C GLY A 101 2.43 5.54 1.60
N ILE A 102 2.68 4.95 2.75
CA ILE A 102 2.34 3.55 3.05
C ILE A 102 1.45 3.46 4.27
N LYS A 103 0.26 2.88 4.10
CA LYS A 103 -0.58 2.39 5.19
C LYS A 103 -0.31 0.89 5.37
N LEU A 104 0.18 0.49 6.53
CA LEU A 104 0.35 -0.92 6.87
C LEU A 104 -0.88 -1.44 7.62
N VAL A 105 -1.46 -2.53 7.14
CA VAL A 105 -2.51 -3.30 7.80
C VAL A 105 -2.12 -4.78 7.81
N ARG A 106 -2.75 -5.59 8.70
CA ARG A 106 -2.53 -7.04 8.66
C ARG A 106 -3.24 -7.68 7.48
N GLY A 107 -4.49 -7.32 7.25
CA GLY A 107 -5.32 -7.77 6.11
C GLY A 107 -6.71 -8.21 6.53
N ALA A 108 -7.65 -8.21 5.56
CA ALA A 108 -9.08 -8.37 5.81
C ALA A 108 -9.73 -9.57 5.09
N TYR A 109 -9.04 -10.24 4.16
CA TYR A 109 -9.68 -11.18 3.24
C TYR A 109 -9.15 -12.63 3.35
N ILE A 110 -8.65 -13.05 4.52
CA ILE A 110 -8.00 -14.37 4.72
C ILE A 110 -8.85 -15.52 4.18
N GLU A 111 -10.13 -15.56 4.53
CA GLU A 111 -11.04 -16.65 4.13
C GLU A 111 -11.26 -16.67 2.61
N LYS A 112 -11.50 -15.50 2.01
CA LYS A 112 -11.68 -15.37 0.55
C LYS A 112 -10.42 -15.78 -0.22
N GLU A 113 -9.25 -15.35 0.24
CA GLU A 113 -7.96 -15.68 -0.38
C GLU A 113 -7.69 -17.19 -0.31
N ASN A 114 -7.85 -17.80 0.86
CA ASN A 114 -7.64 -19.22 1.04
C ASN A 114 -8.65 -20.07 0.24
N LEU A 115 -9.92 -19.68 0.25
CA LEU A 115 -10.94 -20.37 -0.54
C LEU A 115 -10.67 -20.29 -2.04
N ARG A 116 -10.24 -19.12 -2.52
CA ARG A 116 -9.87 -18.95 -3.92
C ARG A 116 -8.64 -19.79 -4.29
N ALA A 117 -7.60 -19.76 -3.46
CA ALA A 117 -6.39 -20.55 -3.67
C ALA A 117 -6.72 -22.06 -3.75
N TYR A 118 -7.52 -22.55 -2.80
CA TYR A 118 -7.99 -23.94 -2.79
C TYR A 118 -8.75 -24.32 -4.08
N ARG A 119 -9.74 -23.48 -4.49
CA ARG A 119 -10.55 -23.73 -5.70
C ARG A 119 -9.75 -23.75 -6.99
N LEU A 120 -8.63 -23.04 -7.04
CA LEU A 120 -7.75 -22.94 -8.20
C LEU A 120 -6.58 -23.93 -8.15
N GLY A 121 -6.46 -24.72 -7.08
CA GLY A 121 -5.30 -25.61 -6.88
C GLY A 121 -3.97 -24.85 -6.69
N ASN A 122 -4.01 -23.59 -6.27
CA ASN A 122 -2.83 -22.75 -6.09
C ASN A 122 -2.45 -22.65 -4.61
N PRO A 123 -1.15 -22.41 -4.29
CA PRO A 123 -0.75 -22.08 -2.93
C PRO A 123 -1.39 -20.77 -2.47
N SER A 124 -1.77 -20.71 -1.19
CA SER A 124 -2.32 -19.46 -0.62
C SER A 124 -1.29 -18.34 -0.63
N PRO A 125 -1.68 -17.12 -1.03
CA PRO A 125 -0.82 -15.94 -0.94
C PRO A 125 -0.64 -15.44 0.50
N ILE A 126 -1.41 -15.99 1.45
CA ILE A 126 -1.44 -15.57 2.85
C ILE A 126 -0.35 -16.29 3.65
N CYS A 127 0.23 -15.60 4.62
CA CYS A 127 1.16 -16.17 5.59
C CYS A 127 0.52 -17.35 6.33
N ASP A 128 1.30 -18.42 6.57
CA ASP A 128 0.79 -19.69 7.09
C ASP A 128 0.36 -19.59 8.58
N SER A 129 0.64 -18.46 9.26
CA SER A 129 0.22 -18.25 10.64
C SER A 129 0.12 -16.76 10.98
N LYS A 130 -0.65 -16.45 12.06
CA LYS A 130 -0.70 -15.09 12.63
C LYS A 130 0.71 -14.60 13.02
N LYS A 131 1.55 -15.47 13.59
CA LYS A 131 2.93 -15.12 13.96
C LYS A 131 3.77 -14.66 12.78
N LEU A 132 3.61 -15.30 11.62
CA LEU A 132 4.30 -14.91 10.39
C LEU A 132 3.74 -13.59 9.83
N THR A 133 2.44 -13.36 9.93
CA THR A 133 1.81 -12.08 9.61
C THR A 133 2.36 -10.96 10.50
N ASP A 134 2.41 -11.17 11.80
CA ASP A 134 2.96 -10.20 12.77
C ASP A 134 4.44 -9.90 12.47
N LYS A 135 5.23 -10.93 12.18
CA LYS A 135 6.64 -10.76 11.77
C LYS A 135 6.76 -9.94 10.49
N ASN A 136 5.95 -10.24 9.47
CA ASN A 136 5.96 -9.54 8.19
C ASN A 136 5.54 -8.06 8.37
N PHE A 137 4.52 -7.80 9.19
CA PHE A 137 4.07 -6.46 9.55
C PHE A 137 5.17 -5.67 10.27
N ASN A 138 5.80 -6.25 11.28
CA ASN A 138 6.87 -5.60 12.03
C ASN A 138 8.15 -5.37 11.17
N ASN A 139 8.46 -6.29 10.25
CA ASN A 139 9.53 -6.08 9.27
C ASN A 139 9.22 -4.91 8.32
N GLY A 140 7.96 -4.73 7.95
CA GLY A 140 7.50 -3.57 7.18
C GLY A 140 7.70 -2.26 7.94
N ILE A 141 7.34 -2.24 9.23
CA ILE A 141 7.60 -1.10 10.12
C ILE A 141 9.11 -0.78 10.15
N ASP A 142 9.95 -1.77 10.45
CA ASP A 142 11.41 -1.58 10.55
C ASP A 142 12.01 -1.03 9.26
N PHE A 143 11.56 -1.56 8.13
CA PHE A 143 12.00 -1.07 6.82
C PHE A 143 11.62 0.41 6.62
N ILE A 144 10.35 0.77 6.85
CA ILE A 144 9.88 2.15 6.67
C ILE A 144 10.59 3.11 7.61
N LEU A 145 10.72 2.77 8.90
CA LEU A 145 11.39 3.60 9.88
C LEU A 145 12.86 3.86 9.54
N SER A 146 13.51 2.96 8.80
CA SER A 146 14.86 3.15 8.28
C SER A 146 14.94 4.05 7.04
N LYS A 147 13.78 4.47 6.47
CA LYS A 147 13.63 5.15 5.18
C LYS A 147 12.68 6.35 5.22
N LEU A 148 12.48 6.96 6.38
CA LEU A 148 11.52 8.05 6.59
C LEU A 148 11.73 9.28 5.70
N GLU A 149 12.92 9.49 5.16
CA GLU A 149 13.18 10.56 4.19
C GLU A 149 12.41 10.36 2.87
N THR A 150 12.07 9.11 2.53
CA THR A 150 11.39 8.77 1.29
C THR A 150 9.99 8.16 1.52
N VAL A 151 9.83 7.39 2.62
CA VAL A 151 8.60 6.62 2.90
C VAL A 151 7.93 7.12 4.16
N SER A 152 6.67 7.50 4.05
CA SER A 152 5.83 7.86 5.20
C SER A 152 4.98 6.67 5.66
N LEU A 153 4.82 6.51 6.97
CA LEU A 153 4.13 5.39 7.61
C LEU A 153 2.78 5.81 8.21
N PHE A 154 1.72 5.11 7.81
CA PHE A 154 0.45 5.09 8.53
C PHE A 154 0.21 3.68 9.09
N ILE A 155 0.04 3.56 10.41
CA ILE A 155 -0.21 2.25 11.06
C ILE A 155 -1.70 2.02 11.21
N GLY A 156 -2.26 1.12 10.39
CA GLY A 156 -3.64 0.67 10.49
C GLY A 156 -3.76 -0.58 11.37
N SER A 157 -3.54 -0.46 12.68
CA SER A 157 -3.52 -1.60 13.60
C SER A 157 -3.95 -1.23 15.01
N HIS A 158 -4.66 -2.18 15.67
CA HIS A 158 -4.94 -2.17 17.11
C HIS A 158 -3.95 -3.06 17.91
N ASN A 159 -2.92 -3.60 17.28
CA ASN A 159 -1.93 -4.43 17.97
C ASN A 159 -0.99 -3.53 18.77
N GLU A 160 -1.09 -3.61 20.09
CA GLU A 160 -0.35 -2.78 21.05
C GLU A 160 1.18 -2.91 20.85
N GLU A 161 1.68 -4.13 20.69
CA GLU A 161 3.11 -4.40 20.52
C GLU A 161 3.69 -3.66 19.31
N SER A 162 2.98 -3.71 18.18
CA SER A 162 3.40 -3.03 16.94
C SER A 162 3.34 -1.50 17.07
N VAL A 163 2.33 -0.97 17.77
CA VAL A 163 2.19 0.47 18.02
C VAL A 163 3.30 0.96 18.97
N LEU A 164 3.50 0.25 20.09
CA LEU A 164 4.57 0.57 21.05
C LEU A 164 5.96 0.50 20.41
N LYS A 165 6.20 -0.43 19.48
CA LYS A 165 7.44 -0.50 18.73
C LYS A 165 7.75 0.82 18.02
N VAL A 166 6.76 1.44 17.36
CA VAL A 166 6.95 2.73 16.66
C VAL A 166 7.12 3.88 17.66
N ILE A 167 6.30 3.92 18.72
CA ILE A 167 6.41 4.95 19.76
C ILE A 167 7.80 4.93 20.41
N ASN A 168 8.30 3.74 20.74
CA ASN A 168 9.62 3.57 21.32
C ASN A 168 10.72 4.02 20.34
N TRP A 169 10.58 3.64 19.06
CA TRP A 169 11.52 4.07 18.03
C TRP A 169 11.52 5.60 17.88
N MET A 170 10.36 6.25 17.83
CA MET A 170 10.22 7.71 17.77
C MET A 170 10.87 8.38 18.97
N THR A 171 10.66 7.84 20.17
CA THR A 171 11.26 8.36 21.42
C THR A 171 12.78 8.29 21.39
N LEU A 172 13.34 7.13 21.00
CA LEU A 172 14.78 6.90 20.93
C LEU A 172 15.46 7.80 19.88
N ASN A 173 14.80 8.05 18.77
CA ASN A 173 15.31 8.86 17.67
C ASN A 173 14.90 10.35 17.76
N LYS A 174 14.24 10.74 18.87
CA LYS A 174 13.78 12.13 19.12
C LYS A 174 12.87 12.67 18.00
N VAL A 175 12.08 11.80 17.39
CA VAL A 175 11.11 12.19 16.36
C VAL A 175 9.93 12.88 17.05
N PRO A 176 9.53 14.09 16.65
CA PRO A 176 8.43 14.82 17.26
C PRO A 176 7.09 14.10 17.01
N LYS A 177 6.12 14.32 17.93
CA LYS A 177 4.80 13.66 17.86
C LYS A 177 3.98 14.09 16.65
N ASP A 178 4.24 15.27 16.14
CA ASP A 178 3.61 15.93 14.99
C ASP A 178 4.44 15.76 13.71
N HIS A 179 5.36 14.79 13.69
CA HIS A 179 6.15 14.48 12.51
C HIS A 179 5.21 14.11 11.33
N PRO A 180 5.39 14.72 10.16
CA PRO A 180 4.44 14.59 9.05
C PRO A 180 4.46 13.20 8.37
N TYR A 181 5.44 12.35 8.69
CA TYR A 181 5.66 11.04 8.04
C TYR A 181 5.59 9.87 9.01
#